data_520f5c773cc4c2b33dcd2718e47b7f45
#
_entry.id   520f5c773cc4c2b33dcd2718e47b7f45
#
_cell.length_a   1.000
_cell.length_b   1.000
_cell.length_c   1.000
_cell.angle_alpha   90.00
_cell.angle_beta   90.00
_cell.angle_gamma   90.00
#
_symmetry.space_group_name_H-M   'P 1'
#
loop_
_entity.id
_entity.type
_entity.pdbx_description
1 polymer ?
#
loop_
_entity_poly.entity_id
_entity_poly.type
_entity_poly.pdbx_seq_one_letter_code
_entity_poly.pdbx_strand_id
1 'polypeptide(L)'
;VVTVAPEPTPVPTVEPIRFKGRIHPVDRGHLRKQGMIQPEGAVTALLEEFRIVKRQILGSARKAAAGNGAPNGQRVLICSPHSGEGKTFCAVNLALAIAAERDSEVLLVDGDFAKPSVLSVLGLPGGPGFMDALSNPKIQVEDCVIKTDIAGLHVLPAGNPSNNDSEYLASERTPEVLERLTRGAPNRIVIFDSPPALAASPAAELAKFVGQAVLVVRADQTGQSSLEDAWSLLSACPDIKLLLNA
;
A
#
# COMPACT_ATOMS: atom_id res chain seq x y z
N VAL A 1 21.77 -34.74 -35.64
CA VAL A 1 20.84 -34.93 -34.52
C VAL A 1 20.54 -33.58 -33.97
N VAL A 2 19.34 -33.05 -34.27
CA VAL A 2 18.87 -31.77 -33.73
C VAL A 2 18.26 -32.06 -32.36
N THR A 3 18.92 -31.64 -31.30
CA THR A 3 18.41 -31.75 -29.94
C THR A 3 17.39 -30.61 -29.75
N VAL A 4 16.10 -30.93 -29.79
CA VAL A 4 15.03 -29.99 -29.43
C VAL A 4 15.09 -29.76 -27.93
N ALA A 5 15.28 -28.49 -27.52
CA ALA A 5 15.21 -28.12 -26.12
C ALA A 5 13.79 -28.42 -25.59
N PRO A 6 13.65 -28.97 -24.36
CA PRO A 6 12.33 -29.23 -23.78
C PRO A 6 11.54 -27.93 -23.65
N GLU A 7 10.28 -27.96 -24.10
CA GLU A 7 9.36 -26.87 -23.88
C GLU A 7 9.23 -26.55 -22.37
N PRO A 8 9.21 -25.27 -21.98
CA PRO A 8 9.04 -24.91 -20.57
C PRO A 8 7.68 -25.44 -20.09
N THR A 9 7.70 -26.27 -19.06
CA THR A 9 6.49 -26.75 -18.37
C THR A 9 5.68 -25.54 -17.92
N PRO A 10 4.36 -25.48 -18.20
CA PRO A 10 3.53 -24.37 -17.77
C PRO A 10 3.53 -24.31 -16.25
N VAL A 11 3.99 -23.18 -15.71
CA VAL A 11 3.89 -22.89 -14.28
C VAL A 11 2.40 -22.84 -13.91
N PRO A 12 1.95 -23.59 -12.89
CA PRO A 12 0.54 -23.58 -12.50
C PRO A 12 0.10 -22.14 -12.19
N THR A 13 -0.83 -21.61 -12.96
CA THR A 13 -1.39 -20.29 -12.74
C THR A 13 -2.29 -20.35 -11.51
N VAL A 14 -1.82 -19.79 -10.41
CA VAL A 14 -2.61 -19.64 -9.19
C VAL A 14 -3.68 -18.57 -9.46
N GLU A 15 -4.95 -18.93 -9.30
CA GLU A 15 -6.03 -17.94 -9.47
C GLU A 15 -5.94 -16.81 -8.42
N PRO A 16 -6.15 -15.56 -8.82
CA PRO A 16 -6.11 -14.44 -7.89
C PRO A 16 -7.27 -14.52 -6.90
N ILE A 17 -6.99 -14.24 -5.65
CA ILE A 17 -8.02 -14.06 -4.63
C ILE A 17 -8.83 -12.82 -4.99
N ARG A 18 -10.14 -13.02 -5.23
CA ARG A 18 -11.08 -11.95 -5.57
C ARG A 18 -11.74 -11.40 -4.32
N PHE A 19 -11.80 -10.09 -4.22
CA PHE A 19 -12.51 -9.41 -3.14
C PHE A 19 -14.03 -9.50 -3.35
N LYS A 20 -14.75 -9.93 -2.31
CA LYS A 20 -16.20 -10.26 -2.36
C LYS A 20 -16.99 -9.21 -1.58
N GLY A 21 -16.91 -8.02 -1.70
CA GLY A 21 -17.69 -7.02 -0.96
C GLY A 21 -18.71 -6.31 -1.85
N ARG A 22 -19.59 -5.56 -1.21
CA ARG A 22 -20.40 -4.55 -1.90
C ARG A 22 -19.51 -3.41 -2.37
N ILE A 23 -19.89 -2.78 -3.48
CA ILE A 23 -19.25 -1.56 -3.95
C ILE A 23 -19.77 -0.39 -3.13
N HIS A 24 -18.87 0.41 -2.59
CA HIS A 24 -19.17 1.63 -1.86
C HIS A 24 -18.70 2.86 -2.64
N PRO A 25 -19.54 3.91 -2.74
CA PRO A 25 -19.14 5.15 -3.41
C PRO A 25 -18.09 5.88 -2.57
N VAL A 26 -17.04 6.35 -3.22
CA VAL A 26 -16.07 7.28 -2.63
C VAL A 26 -16.63 8.70 -2.69
N ASP A 27 -16.50 9.46 -1.62
CA ASP A 27 -16.98 10.85 -1.58
C ASP A 27 -16.06 11.80 -2.37
N ARG A 28 -16.42 12.06 -3.65
CA ARG A 28 -15.69 12.99 -4.53
C ARG A 28 -15.66 14.42 -3.99
N GLY A 29 -16.73 14.83 -3.30
CA GLY A 29 -16.79 16.14 -2.68
C GLY A 29 -15.78 16.31 -1.56
N HIS A 30 -15.61 15.25 -0.76
CA HIS A 30 -14.62 15.22 0.31
C HIS A 30 -13.19 15.16 -0.25
N LEU A 31 -12.92 14.32 -1.23
CA LEU A 31 -11.62 14.30 -1.93
C LEU A 31 -11.22 15.68 -2.45
N ARG A 32 -12.17 16.39 -3.09
CA ARG A 32 -11.91 17.74 -3.61
C ARG A 32 -11.59 18.75 -2.50
N LYS A 33 -12.31 18.72 -1.40
CA LYS A 33 -12.07 19.62 -0.24
C LYS A 33 -10.68 19.38 0.38
N GLN A 34 -10.18 18.15 0.32
CA GLN A 34 -8.85 17.79 0.82
C GLN A 34 -7.73 17.95 -0.21
N GLY A 35 -8.01 18.49 -1.39
CA GLY A 35 -7.01 18.69 -2.45
C GLY A 35 -6.52 17.38 -3.09
N MET A 36 -7.28 16.28 -2.98
CA MET A 36 -6.92 15.00 -3.57
C MET A 36 -7.16 14.97 -5.08
N ILE A 37 -6.43 14.10 -5.79
CA ILE A 37 -6.67 13.78 -7.18
C ILE A 37 -8.14 13.36 -7.38
N GLN A 38 -8.78 13.91 -8.42
CA GLN A 38 -10.14 13.52 -8.78
C GLN A 38 -10.07 12.44 -9.87
N PRO A 39 -10.61 11.23 -9.63
CA PRO A 39 -10.48 10.10 -10.57
C PRO A 39 -10.96 10.40 -11.99
N GLU A 40 -12.06 11.16 -12.09
CA GLU A 40 -12.70 11.56 -13.36
C GLU A 40 -12.42 13.03 -13.71
N GLY A 41 -11.47 13.67 -13.00
CA GLY A 41 -11.19 15.10 -13.13
C GLY A 41 -10.23 15.44 -14.26
N ALA A 42 -10.05 16.75 -14.46
CA ALA A 42 -9.03 17.26 -15.37
C ALA A 42 -7.61 16.91 -14.87
N VAL A 43 -6.68 16.87 -15.80
CA VAL A 43 -5.25 16.71 -15.48
C VAL A 43 -4.76 17.95 -14.72
N THR A 44 -4.27 17.74 -13.50
CA THR A 44 -3.71 18.77 -12.62
C THR A 44 -2.21 18.58 -12.46
N ALA A 45 -1.48 19.61 -11.98
CA ALA A 45 -0.07 19.50 -11.65
C ALA A 45 0.18 18.36 -10.65
N LEU A 46 -0.64 18.26 -9.60
CA LEU A 46 -0.59 17.18 -8.63
C LEU A 46 -0.71 15.78 -9.29
N LEU A 47 -1.63 15.62 -10.23
CA LEU A 47 -1.76 14.34 -10.95
C LEU A 47 -0.50 14.02 -11.74
N GLU A 48 0.13 15.00 -12.39
CA GLU A 48 1.38 14.80 -13.14
C GLU A 48 2.54 14.41 -12.21
N GLU A 49 2.65 15.01 -11.04
CA GLU A 49 3.65 14.64 -10.03
C GLU A 49 3.46 13.18 -9.58
N PHE A 50 2.23 12.79 -9.24
CA PHE A 50 1.94 11.40 -8.87
C PHE A 50 2.07 10.41 -10.04
N ARG A 51 1.96 10.84 -11.30
CA ARG A 51 2.30 10.00 -12.46
C ARG A 51 3.77 9.64 -12.51
N ILE A 52 4.67 10.53 -12.06
CA ILE A 52 6.11 10.26 -11.97
C ILE A 52 6.36 9.20 -10.87
N VAL A 53 5.82 9.43 -9.68
CA VAL A 53 5.94 8.48 -8.54
C VAL A 53 5.37 7.11 -8.92
N LYS A 54 4.15 7.07 -9.47
CA LYS A 54 3.50 5.86 -9.95
C LYS A 54 4.37 5.06 -10.91
N ARG A 55 4.98 5.72 -11.92
CA ARG A 55 5.85 5.04 -12.90
C ARG A 55 7.04 4.35 -12.24
N GLN A 56 7.64 4.98 -11.23
CA GLN A 56 8.74 4.37 -10.47
C GLN A 56 8.27 3.14 -9.70
N ILE A 57 7.15 3.24 -8.97
CA ILE A 57 6.58 2.14 -8.19
C ILE A 57 6.21 0.96 -9.10
N LEU A 58 5.46 1.21 -10.17
CA LEU A 58 5.07 0.15 -11.11
C LEU A 58 6.28 -0.45 -11.83
N GLY A 59 7.30 0.35 -12.13
CA GLY A 59 8.56 -0.12 -12.72
C GLY A 59 9.30 -1.11 -11.80
N SER A 60 9.43 -0.80 -10.50
CA SER A 60 10.02 -1.70 -9.51
C SER A 60 9.18 -2.96 -9.31
N ALA A 61 7.85 -2.85 -9.24
CA ALA A 61 6.95 -3.99 -9.12
C ALA A 61 7.05 -4.95 -10.32
N ARG A 62 7.11 -4.44 -11.54
CA ARG A 62 7.29 -5.25 -12.76
C ARG A 62 8.65 -5.96 -12.80
N LYS A 63 9.72 -5.31 -12.36
CA LYS A 63 11.06 -5.93 -12.23
C LYS A 63 11.03 -7.09 -11.23
N ALA A 64 10.36 -6.89 -10.08
CA ALA A 64 10.18 -7.93 -9.08
C ALA A 64 9.39 -9.13 -9.63
N ALA A 65 8.29 -8.89 -10.34
CA ALA A 65 7.48 -9.93 -10.97
C ALA A 65 8.27 -10.73 -12.04
N ALA A 66 9.23 -10.08 -12.73
CA ALA A 66 10.13 -10.72 -13.69
C ALA A 66 11.34 -11.42 -13.03
N GLY A 67 11.42 -11.47 -11.69
CA GLY A 67 12.53 -12.09 -10.98
C GLY A 67 13.83 -11.25 -10.95
N ASN A 68 13.79 -10.01 -11.45
CA ASN A 68 14.94 -9.12 -11.58
C ASN A 68 14.89 -7.92 -10.60
N GLY A 69 14.04 -7.98 -9.59
CA GLY A 69 13.82 -6.92 -8.61
C GLY A 69 13.75 -7.42 -7.17
N ALA A 70 13.48 -6.50 -6.26
CA ALA A 70 13.29 -6.82 -4.85
C ALA A 70 12.10 -7.77 -4.65
N PRO A 71 12.19 -8.76 -3.76
CA PRO A 71 11.05 -9.59 -3.39
C PRO A 71 9.91 -8.70 -2.87
N ASN A 72 8.68 -9.15 -3.04
CA ASN A 72 7.48 -8.39 -2.63
C ASN A 72 7.36 -6.98 -3.26
N GLY A 73 7.94 -6.73 -4.43
CA GLY A 73 7.92 -5.43 -5.10
C GLY A 73 6.52 -4.86 -5.39
N GLN A 74 5.46 -5.68 -5.30
CA GLN A 74 4.06 -5.24 -5.36
C GLN A 74 3.56 -4.59 -4.06
N ARG A 75 4.29 -4.74 -2.93
CA ARG A 75 3.94 -4.19 -1.64
C ARG A 75 4.77 -2.94 -1.38
N VAL A 76 4.09 -1.84 -1.13
CA VAL A 76 4.66 -0.49 -1.01
C VAL A 76 4.28 0.10 0.34
N LEU A 77 5.24 0.48 1.14
CA LEU A 77 5.04 1.17 2.41
C LEU A 77 5.14 2.68 2.19
N ILE A 78 4.14 3.44 2.60
CA ILE A 78 4.21 4.90 2.68
C ILE A 78 4.42 5.27 4.14
N CYS A 79 5.54 5.90 4.44
CA CYS A 79 5.95 6.28 5.78
C CYS A 79 6.52 7.70 5.81
N SER A 80 6.72 8.26 6.99
CA SER A 80 7.44 9.52 7.19
C SER A 80 8.16 9.50 8.54
N PRO A 81 9.18 10.34 8.77
CA PRO A 81 9.78 10.50 10.10
C PRO A 81 8.76 10.89 11.17
N HIS A 82 7.96 11.92 10.92
CA HIS A 82 7.04 12.50 11.90
C HIS A 82 5.57 12.49 11.44
N SER A 83 4.67 12.76 12.39
CA SER A 83 3.26 12.97 12.10
C SER A 83 3.05 14.31 11.36
N GLY A 84 2.04 14.34 10.47
CA GLY A 84 1.68 15.56 9.75
C GLY A 84 2.52 15.87 8.49
N GLU A 85 3.43 14.97 8.09
CA GLU A 85 4.26 15.16 6.89
C GLU A 85 3.58 14.76 5.57
N GLY A 86 2.32 14.32 5.63
CA GLY A 86 1.49 14.05 4.44
C GLY A 86 1.48 12.59 3.96
N LYS A 87 1.83 11.61 4.80
CA LYS A 87 1.80 10.17 4.45
C LYS A 87 0.48 9.74 3.82
N THR A 88 -0.63 9.91 4.53
CA THR A 88 -1.96 9.52 4.05
C THR A 88 -2.35 10.26 2.78
N PHE A 89 -2.01 11.56 2.67
CA PHE A 89 -2.20 12.33 1.44
C PHE A 89 -1.47 11.68 0.26
N CYS A 90 -0.20 11.31 0.46
CA CYS A 90 0.61 10.67 -0.57
C CYS A 90 0.10 9.26 -0.90
N ALA A 91 -0.28 8.47 0.12
CA ALA A 91 -0.80 7.11 -0.06
C ALA A 91 -2.09 7.09 -0.87
N VAL A 92 -3.05 7.95 -0.52
CA VAL A 92 -4.35 8.06 -1.23
C VAL A 92 -4.15 8.56 -2.65
N ASN A 93 -3.37 9.63 -2.88
CA ASN A 93 -3.13 10.15 -4.22
C ASN A 93 -2.38 9.16 -5.12
N LEU A 94 -1.40 8.44 -4.57
CA LEU A 94 -0.70 7.38 -5.30
C LEU A 94 -1.67 6.24 -5.67
N ALA A 95 -2.54 5.83 -4.75
CA ALA A 95 -3.55 4.82 -5.00
C ALA A 95 -4.53 5.25 -6.11
N LEU A 96 -5.03 6.49 -6.05
CA LEU A 96 -5.89 7.06 -7.10
C LEU A 96 -5.18 7.13 -8.46
N ALA A 97 -3.90 7.54 -8.47
CA ALA A 97 -3.11 7.58 -9.70
C ALA A 97 -2.84 6.20 -10.30
N ILE A 98 -2.64 5.15 -9.47
CA ILE A 98 -2.47 3.76 -9.93
C ILE A 98 -3.79 3.19 -10.42
N ALA A 99 -4.91 3.42 -9.72
CA ALA A 99 -6.23 2.95 -10.13
C ALA A 99 -6.67 3.46 -11.51
N ALA A 100 -6.15 4.60 -11.94
CA ALA A 100 -6.39 5.14 -13.28
C ALA A 100 -5.71 4.33 -14.42
N GLU A 101 -4.81 3.38 -14.11
CA GLU A 101 -4.20 2.49 -15.10
C GLU A 101 -5.12 1.31 -15.41
N ARG A 102 -5.37 1.05 -16.69
CA ARG A 102 -6.34 0.03 -17.14
C ARG A 102 -6.06 -1.38 -16.66
N ASP A 103 -4.76 -1.74 -16.56
CA ASP A 103 -4.33 -3.09 -16.26
C ASP A 103 -3.77 -3.22 -14.83
N SER A 104 -4.04 -2.24 -13.97
CA SER A 104 -3.56 -2.21 -12.59
C SER A 104 -4.74 -2.28 -11.61
N GLU A 105 -4.52 -3.01 -10.53
CA GLU A 105 -5.40 -3.04 -9.36
C GLU A 105 -4.60 -2.54 -8.16
N VAL A 106 -5.18 -1.69 -7.34
CA VAL A 106 -4.55 -1.18 -6.13
C VAL A 106 -5.41 -1.49 -4.91
N LEU A 107 -4.76 -2.01 -3.89
CA LEU A 107 -5.32 -2.18 -2.55
C LEU A 107 -4.62 -1.18 -1.61
N LEU A 108 -5.36 -0.18 -1.16
CA LEU A 108 -4.89 0.75 -0.14
C LEU A 108 -5.23 0.20 1.24
N VAL A 109 -4.21 -0.05 2.04
CA VAL A 109 -4.31 -0.59 3.40
C VAL A 109 -4.05 0.51 4.40
N ASP A 110 -4.99 0.74 5.32
CA ASP A 110 -4.76 1.60 6.47
C ASP A 110 -3.97 0.82 7.52
N GLY A 111 -2.70 1.12 7.65
CA GLY A 111 -1.77 0.50 8.60
C GLY A 111 -1.41 1.43 9.77
N ASP A 112 -2.03 2.61 9.87
CA ASP A 112 -1.92 3.48 11.04
C ASP A 112 -3.02 3.12 12.06
N PHE A 113 -2.79 2.04 12.80
CA PHE A 113 -3.78 1.49 13.74
C PHE A 113 -4.12 2.45 14.87
N ALA A 114 -3.20 3.35 15.23
CA ALA A 114 -3.39 4.32 16.31
C ALA A 114 -4.28 5.50 15.86
N LYS A 115 -4.16 5.91 14.59
CA LYS A 115 -4.90 7.05 14.01
C LYS A 115 -5.35 6.75 12.59
N PRO A 116 -6.20 5.74 12.38
CA PRO A 116 -6.64 5.36 11.05
C PRO A 116 -7.39 6.52 10.38
N SER A 117 -7.07 6.82 9.13
CA SER A 117 -7.61 7.99 8.45
C SER A 117 -8.05 7.74 7.00
N VAL A 118 -7.65 6.63 6.40
CA VAL A 118 -7.97 6.31 4.99
C VAL A 118 -9.47 6.30 4.73
N LEU A 119 -10.25 5.64 5.61
CA LEU A 119 -11.70 5.59 5.44
C LEU A 119 -12.36 6.96 5.51
N SER A 120 -11.93 7.80 6.46
CA SER A 120 -12.47 9.16 6.61
C SER A 120 -12.12 10.03 5.41
N VAL A 121 -10.91 9.91 4.86
CA VAL A 121 -10.47 10.63 3.65
C VAL A 121 -11.29 10.25 2.44
N LEU A 122 -11.64 8.98 2.30
CA LEU A 122 -12.40 8.46 1.15
C LEU A 122 -13.93 8.52 1.35
N GLY A 123 -14.42 8.85 2.56
CA GLY A 123 -15.84 8.83 2.90
C GLY A 123 -16.44 7.41 2.92
N LEU A 124 -15.63 6.40 3.26
CA LEU A 124 -16.04 5.00 3.27
C LEU A 124 -16.55 4.57 4.65
N PRO A 125 -17.44 3.57 4.72
CA PRO A 125 -17.93 3.05 6.00
C PRO A 125 -16.84 2.28 6.74
N GLY A 126 -16.93 2.26 8.08
CA GLY A 126 -16.11 1.40 8.93
C GLY A 126 -16.46 -0.07 8.80
N GLY A 127 -15.58 -0.94 9.31
CA GLY A 127 -15.77 -2.39 9.33
C GLY A 127 -14.54 -3.12 9.85
N PRO A 128 -14.55 -4.44 9.86
CA PRO A 128 -13.36 -5.23 10.17
C PRO A 128 -12.26 -4.94 9.16
N GLY A 129 -11.01 -5.09 9.57
CA GLY A 129 -9.88 -4.70 8.75
C GLY A 129 -8.63 -5.55 8.97
N PHE A 130 -7.51 -4.94 8.69
CA PHE A 130 -6.21 -5.62 8.69
C PHE A 130 -5.88 -6.19 10.07
N MET A 131 -6.05 -5.40 11.15
CA MET A 131 -5.78 -5.87 12.51
C MET A 131 -6.70 -7.01 12.94
N ASP A 132 -7.98 -6.98 12.52
CA ASP A 132 -8.89 -8.09 12.83
C ASP A 132 -8.46 -9.40 12.15
N ALA A 133 -7.97 -9.33 10.91
CA ALA A 133 -7.45 -10.50 10.20
C ALA A 133 -6.14 -11.02 10.80
N LEU A 134 -5.29 -10.15 11.36
CA LEU A 134 -4.06 -10.54 12.07
C LEU A 134 -4.36 -11.20 13.42
N SER A 135 -5.28 -10.64 14.20
CA SER A 135 -5.59 -11.10 15.55
C SER A 135 -6.50 -12.34 15.60
N ASN A 136 -7.31 -12.57 14.56
CA ASN A 136 -8.28 -13.66 14.54
C ASN A 136 -8.14 -14.55 13.29
N PRO A 137 -7.66 -15.82 13.45
CA PRO A 137 -7.49 -16.75 12.33
C PRO A 137 -8.78 -17.12 11.57
N LYS A 138 -9.94 -16.87 12.14
CA LYS A 138 -11.24 -17.14 11.48
C LYS A 138 -11.63 -16.05 10.50
N ILE A 139 -11.00 -14.86 10.58
CA ILE A 139 -11.26 -13.74 9.68
C ILE A 139 -10.32 -13.85 8.48
N GLN A 140 -10.90 -13.93 7.29
CA GLN A 140 -10.14 -13.89 6.04
C GLN A 140 -9.93 -12.44 5.64
N VAL A 141 -8.69 -12.04 5.37
CA VAL A 141 -8.35 -10.65 5.08
C VAL A 141 -9.08 -10.11 3.84
N GLU A 142 -9.30 -10.95 2.83
CA GLU A 142 -10.04 -10.60 1.63
C GLU A 142 -11.52 -10.27 1.86
N ASP A 143 -12.11 -10.78 2.92
CA ASP A 143 -13.50 -10.48 3.29
C ASP A 143 -13.62 -9.12 4.02
N CYS A 144 -12.50 -8.60 4.53
CA CYS A 144 -12.42 -7.25 5.13
C CYS A 144 -12.23 -6.14 4.07
N VAL A 145 -11.93 -6.48 2.83
CA VAL A 145 -11.65 -5.51 1.78
C VAL A 145 -12.93 -4.85 1.29
N ILE A 146 -12.94 -3.52 1.33
CA ILE A 146 -14.00 -2.68 0.78
C ILE A 146 -13.72 -2.44 -0.70
N LYS A 147 -14.69 -2.77 -1.57
CA LYS A 147 -14.65 -2.40 -2.98
C LYS A 147 -15.18 -0.99 -3.15
N THR A 148 -14.53 -0.20 -3.98
CA THR A 148 -15.00 1.16 -4.29
C THR A 148 -15.61 1.25 -5.69
N ASP A 149 -16.35 2.34 -5.94
CA ASP A 149 -16.87 2.68 -7.26
C ASP A 149 -15.80 3.26 -8.20
N ILE A 150 -14.57 3.48 -7.71
CA ILE A 150 -13.40 3.79 -8.53
C ILE A 150 -12.83 2.47 -9.04
N ALA A 151 -12.88 2.26 -10.36
CA ALA A 151 -12.38 1.05 -10.97
C ALA A 151 -10.92 0.79 -10.56
N GLY A 152 -10.61 -0.45 -10.16
CA GLY A 152 -9.27 -0.84 -9.75
C GLY A 152 -8.84 -0.40 -8.35
N LEU A 153 -9.62 0.41 -7.61
CA LEU A 153 -9.32 0.81 -6.24
C LEU A 153 -10.11 -0.01 -5.23
N HIS A 154 -9.38 -0.64 -4.31
CA HIS A 154 -9.91 -1.32 -3.14
C HIS A 154 -9.27 -0.78 -1.87
N VAL A 155 -9.94 -0.91 -0.74
CA VAL A 155 -9.45 -0.42 0.56
C VAL A 155 -9.56 -1.52 1.61
N LEU A 156 -8.48 -1.73 2.35
CA LEU A 156 -8.49 -2.56 3.56
C LEU A 156 -8.40 -1.62 4.76
N PRO A 157 -9.45 -1.53 5.58
CA PRO A 157 -9.44 -0.73 6.80
C PRO A 157 -8.37 -1.18 7.78
N ALA A 158 -7.98 -0.31 8.71
CA ALA A 158 -7.12 -0.69 9.84
C ALA A 158 -7.76 -1.79 10.70
N GLY A 159 -9.07 -1.77 10.85
CA GLY A 159 -9.83 -2.67 11.70
C GLY A 159 -10.04 -2.12 13.11
N ASN A 160 -10.40 -3.01 14.03
CA ASN A 160 -10.59 -2.64 15.42
C ASN A 160 -9.23 -2.39 16.10
N PRO A 161 -9.11 -1.33 16.92
CA PRO A 161 -7.86 -1.05 17.62
C PRO A 161 -7.49 -2.17 18.60
N SER A 162 -6.20 -2.47 18.71
CA SER A 162 -5.63 -3.43 19.65
C SER A 162 -4.50 -2.75 20.43
N ASN A 163 -4.27 -3.21 21.65
CA ASN A 163 -3.10 -2.77 22.43
C ASN A 163 -1.82 -3.54 22.05
N ASN A 164 -1.93 -4.55 21.17
CA ASN A 164 -0.85 -5.45 20.80
C ASN A 164 -0.58 -5.41 19.28
N ASP A 165 -0.73 -4.24 18.65
CA ASP A 165 -0.60 -4.08 17.19
C ASP A 165 0.76 -4.55 16.68
N SER A 166 1.83 -4.19 17.39
CA SER A 166 3.21 -4.55 17.03
C SER A 166 3.47 -6.04 17.15
N GLU A 167 2.92 -6.69 18.17
CA GLU A 167 3.05 -8.12 18.40
C GLU A 167 2.31 -8.92 17.32
N TYR A 168 1.12 -8.46 16.94
CA TYR A 168 0.38 -9.09 15.83
C TYR A 168 1.11 -8.92 14.50
N LEU A 169 1.67 -7.74 14.22
CA LEU A 169 2.48 -7.51 13.02
C LEU A 169 3.78 -8.34 13.01
N ALA A 170 4.38 -8.58 14.17
CA ALA A 170 5.57 -9.40 14.30
C ALA A 170 5.30 -10.92 14.29
N SER A 171 4.02 -11.33 14.27
CA SER A 171 3.63 -12.73 14.32
C SER A 171 3.87 -13.46 12.97
N GLU A 172 3.97 -14.80 13.04
CA GLU A 172 4.08 -15.67 11.86
C GLU A 172 2.84 -15.60 10.94
N ARG A 173 1.74 -15.07 11.43
CA ARG A 173 0.50 -14.89 10.66
C ARG A 173 0.60 -13.74 9.64
N THR A 174 1.43 -12.73 9.91
CA THR A 174 1.55 -11.56 9.03
C THR A 174 1.98 -11.92 7.60
N PRO A 175 3.05 -12.70 7.39
CA PRO A 175 3.41 -13.11 6.02
C PRO A 175 2.28 -13.86 5.32
N GLU A 176 1.56 -14.73 6.01
CA GLU A 176 0.42 -15.48 5.45
C GLU A 176 -0.71 -14.54 4.98
N VAL A 177 -1.12 -13.61 5.85
CA VAL A 177 -2.17 -12.62 5.54
C VAL A 177 -1.76 -11.73 4.37
N LEU A 178 -0.51 -11.26 4.36
CA LEU A 178 0.01 -10.40 3.29
C LEU A 178 0.15 -11.14 1.96
N GLU A 179 0.54 -12.42 1.98
CA GLU A 179 0.60 -13.23 0.77
C GLU A 179 -0.78 -13.39 0.12
N ARG A 180 -1.84 -13.56 0.92
CA ARG A 180 -3.21 -13.63 0.39
C ARG A 180 -3.62 -12.38 -0.36
N LEU A 181 -3.11 -11.22 0.00
CA LEU A 181 -3.42 -9.95 -0.69
C LEU A 181 -2.81 -9.85 -2.10
N THR A 182 -1.72 -10.56 -2.38
CA THR A 182 -1.00 -10.49 -3.67
C THR A 182 -1.00 -11.78 -4.47
N ARG A 183 -1.38 -12.92 -3.87
CA ARG A 183 -1.34 -14.25 -4.50
C ARG A 183 -2.18 -14.27 -5.79
N GLY A 184 -1.55 -14.71 -6.88
CA GLY A 184 -2.19 -14.85 -8.19
C GLY A 184 -2.57 -13.53 -8.87
N ALA A 185 -2.24 -12.38 -8.29
CA ALA A 185 -2.59 -11.05 -8.79
C ALA A 185 -1.33 -10.23 -9.11
N PRO A 186 -0.60 -10.53 -10.22
CA PRO A 186 0.67 -9.87 -10.55
C PRO A 186 0.53 -8.36 -10.80
N ASN A 187 -0.66 -7.90 -11.17
CA ASN A 187 -0.94 -6.48 -11.45
C ASN A 187 -1.53 -5.73 -10.25
N ARG A 188 -1.68 -6.40 -9.10
CA ARG A 188 -2.19 -5.77 -7.88
C ARG A 188 -1.04 -5.14 -7.11
N ILE A 189 -1.14 -3.84 -6.86
CA ILE A 189 -0.23 -3.10 -5.97
C ILE A 189 -0.91 -2.95 -4.61
N VAL A 190 -0.21 -3.27 -3.53
CA VAL A 190 -0.69 -3.09 -2.16
C VAL A 190 0.09 -1.93 -1.54
N ILE A 191 -0.61 -0.85 -1.19
CA ILE A 191 -0.05 0.35 -0.56
C ILE A 191 -0.45 0.35 0.91
N PHE A 192 0.53 0.39 1.80
CA PHE A 192 0.33 0.52 3.24
C PHE A 192 0.54 1.99 3.64
N ASP A 193 -0.51 2.67 4.10
CA ASP A 193 -0.39 3.93 4.83
C ASP A 193 -0.03 3.59 6.28
N SER A 194 1.14 3.98 6.75
CA SER A 194 1.68 3.57 8.05
C SER A 194 1.76 4.71 9.05
N PRO A 195 1.91 4.43 10.36
CA PRO A 195 2.27 5.48 11.31
C PRO A 195 3.67 6.04 11.02
N PRO A 196 4.04 7.20 11.63
CA PRO A 196 5.38 7.76 11.49
C PRO A 196 6.44 6.80 12.03
N ALA A 197 7.57 6.66 11.34
CA ALA A 197 8.63 5.71 11.69
C ALA A 197 9.23 5.98 13.07
N LEU A 198 9.38 7.25 13.47
CA LEU A 198 9.97 7.65 14.74
C LEU A 198 8.96 7.66 15.90
N ALA A 199 7.69 7.47 15.64
CA ALA A 199 6.64 7.50 16.65
C ALA A 199 6.17 6.11 17.11
N ALA A 200 6.28 5.10 16.23
CA ALA A 200 5.70 3.78 16.49
C ALA A 200 6.40 2.67 15.70
N SER A 201 6.50 1.48 16.32
CA SER A 201 7.11 0.28 15.75
C SER A 201 6.40 -0.34 14.52
N PRO A 202 5.06 -0.20 14.30
CA PRO A 202 4.39 -0.84 13.17
C PRO A 202 4.99 -0.52 11.81
N ALA A 203 5.53 0.69 11.59
CA ALA A 203 6.17 1.04 10.32
C ALA A 203 7.43 0.19 10.06
N ALA A 204 8.28 0.00 11.08
CA ALA A 204 9.47 -0.83 10.98
C ALA A 204 9.13 -2.33 10.82
N GLU A 205 8.06 -2.81 11.47
CA GLU A 205 7.57 -4.18 11.29
C GLU A 205 7.06 -4.40 9.86
N LEU A 206 6.23 -3.49 9.33
CA LEU A 206 5.73 -3.57 7.95
C LEU A 206 6.86 -3.50 6.91
N ALA A 207 7.94 -2.75 7.19
CA ALA A 207 9.10 -2.64 6.31
C ALA A 207 9.76 -3.99 5.98
N LYS A 208 9.63 -4.99 6.86
CA LYS A 208 10.15 -6.36 6.65
C LYS A 208 9.40 -7.13 5.56
N PHE A 209 8.17 -6.73 5.25
CA PHE A 209 7.25 -7.48 4.38
C PHE A 209 6.96 -6.80 3.04
N VAL A 210 7.54 -5.63 2.80
CA VAL A 210 7.37 -4.86 1.56
C VAL A 210 8.64 -4.88 0.71
N GLY A 211 8.50 -4.75 -0.58
CA GLY A 211 9.64 -4.64 -1.50
C GLY A 211 10.02 -3.20 -1.80
N GLN A 212 9.17 -2.26 -1.48
CA GLN A 212 9.38 -0.83 -1.72
C GLN A 212 8.88 0.00 -0.52
N ALA A 213 9.60 1.05 -0.16
CA ALA A 213 9.14 2.07 0.77
C ALA A 213 9.28 3.46 0.15
N VAL A 214 8.29 4.30 0.39
CA VAL A 214 8.32 5.73 0.05
C VAL A 214 8.35 6.50 1.35
N LEU A 215 9.50 7.09 1.67
CA LEU A 215 9.70 7.92 2.84
C LEU A 215 9.34 9.36 2.47
N VAL A 216 8.18 9.79 2.94
CA VAL A 216 7.65 11.15 2.73
C VAL A 216 8.36 12.09 3.69
N VAL A 217 8.93 13.15 3.16
CA VAL A 217 9.61 14.21 3.92
C VAL A 217 8.98 15.55 3.59
N ARG A 218 8.78 16.39 4.60
CA ARG A 218 8.21 17.71 4.39
C ARG A 218 9.30 18.75 4.21
N ALA A 219 9.24 19.50 3.08
CA ALA A 219 10.16 20.57 2.81
C ALA A 219 10.24 21.55 3.98
N ASP A 220 11.45 22.00 4.30
CA ASP A 220 11.75 22.98 5.36
C ASP A 220 11.31 22.59 6.80
N GLN A 221 10.85 21.34 7.01
CA GLN A 221 10.39 20.86 8.33
C GLN A 221 11.11 19.58 8.78
N THR A 222 11.30 18.61 7.89
CA THR A 222 11.98 17.36 8.23
C THR A 222 13.48 17.59 8.34
N GLY A 223 14.03 17.45 9.54
CA GLY A 223 15.47 17.57 9.77
C GLY A 223 16.24 16.36 9.23
N GLN A 224 17.50 16.58 8.85
CA GLN A 224 18.37 15.52 8.31
C GLN A 224 18.51 14.34 9.27
N SER A 225 18.74 14.60 10.57
CA SER A 225 18.86 13.53 11.58
C SER A 225 17.60 12.66 11.64
N SER A 226 16.40 13.28 11.64
CA SER A 226 15.14 12.52 11.66
C SER A 226 14.96 11.69 10.40
N LEU A 227 15.43 12.18 9.25
CA LEU A 227 15.42 11.43 8.00
C LEU A 227 16.35 10.21 8.08
N GLU A 228 17.57 10.38 8.57
CA GLU A 228 18.57 9.31 8.73
C GLU A 228 18.08 8.23 9.70
N ASP A 229 17.50 8.64 10.84
CA ASP A 229 16.91 7.74 11.83
C ASP A 229 15.73 6.93 11.23
N ALA A 230 14.81 7.61 10.54
CA ALA A 230 13.69 6.93 9.88
C ALA A 230 14.16 5.97 8.78
N TRP A 231 15.15 6.37 7.98
CA TRP A 231 15.76 5.50 6.98
C TRP A 231 16.35 4.23 7.61
N SER A 232 17.06 4.38 8.70
CA SER A 232 17.64 3.26 9.46
C SER A 232 16.58 2.29 9.95
N LEU A 233 15.46 2.79 10.49
CA LEU A 233 14.34 1.96 10.95
C LEU A 233 13.67 1.18 9.80
N LEU A 234 13.67 1.71 8.59
CA LEU A 234 13.08 1.06 7.41
C LEU A 234 14.09 0.20 6.64
N SER A 235 15.32 0.03 7.12
CA SER A 235 16.41 -0.66 6.42
C SER A 235 16.15 -2.13 6.06
N ALA A 236 15.15 -2.76 6.66
CA ALA A 236 14.68 -4.09 6.25
C ALA A 236 13.99 -4.07 4.85
N CYS A 237 13.53 -2.92 4.37
CA CYS A 237 12.99 -2.77 3.03
C CYS A 237 14.12 -2.56 2.01
N PRO A 238 14.19 -3.36 0.92
CA PRO A 238 15.32 -3.33 -0.01
C PRO A 238 15.34 -2.10 -0.95
N ASP A 239 14.21 -1.43 -1.16
CA ASP A 239 14.09 -0.29 -2.10
C ASP A 239 13.36 0.86 -1.42
N ILE A 240 14.13 1.79 -0.83
CA ILE A 240 13.61 2.99 -0.16
C ILE A 240 13.77 4.20 -1.07
N LYS A 241 12.69 4.91 -1.32
CA LYS A 241 12.62 6.14 -2.12
C LYS A 241 12.23 7.33 -1.23
N LEU A 242 12.77 8.50 -1.51
CA LEU A 242 12.33 9.75 -0.87
C LEU A 242 11.27 10.44 -1.73
N LEU A 243 10.24 10.94 -1.07
CA LEU A 243 9.22 11.80 -1.67
C LEU A 243 9.18 13.13 -0.90
N LEU A 244 9.55 14.21 -1.58
CA LEU A 244 9.45 15.55 -1.03
C LEU A 244 8.01 16.04 -1.15
N ASN A 245 7.39 16.36 -0.02
CA ASN A 245 6.06 16.97 0.07
C ASN A 245 6.22 18.42 0.54
N ALA A 246 5.65 19.37 -0.19
CA ALA A 246 5.78 20.79 0.07
C ALA A 246 4.47 21.41 0.59
#